data_29c15f8cf4e0ae7c804a433795966684
#
_entry.id   29c15f8cf4e0ae7c804a433795966684
#
_cell.length_a   1.000
_cell.length_b   1.000
_cell.length_c   1.000
_cell.angle_alpha   90.00
_cell.angle_beta   90.00
_cell.angle_gamma   90.00
#
_symmetry.space_group_name_H-M   'P 1'
#
loop_
_entity.id
_entity.type
_entity.pdbx_description
1 polymer ?
#
loop_
_entity_poly.entity_id
_entity_poly.type
_entity_poly.pdbx_seq_one_letter_code
_entity_poly.pdbx_strand_id
1 'polypeptide(L)'
;TIANIKWADSDALHSLLTFALATVGIFSAIFLFYTNSFLIKQRKKEFGLYNILGMEKRHIAKILFIETAYTYIFGTAAGIAIGALFSKLTFLLLLKILKFGGNIDFRFYQSTVDITALVFGAIALLNLAHNLLCISLSNPVELLKGGNKGEKEPKAKVLTAVPGAVFLASGYTMALVVKSPITAMSAFFAAVLLVIVGTFMLFSSGSIW
;
A
#
# COMPACT_ATOMS: atom_id res chain seq x y z
N THR A 1 24.03 34.75 1.51
CA THR A 1 24.45 33.46 0.90
C THR A 1 24.19 32.29 1.82
N ILE A 2 24.49 32.39 3.13
CA ILE A 2 24.27 31.27 4.10
C ILE A 2 22.77 31.07 4.43
N ALA A 3 21.97 32.13 4.46
CA ALA A 3 20.53 32.07 4.67
C ALA A 3 19.82 31.33 3.52
N ASN A 4 20.20 31.58 2.27
CA ASN A 4 19.61 30.91 1.09
C ASN A 4 19.91 29.41 1.04
N ILE A 5 21.07 28.98 1.55
CA ILE A 5 21.41 27.55 1.65
C ILE A 5 20.49 26.86 2.65
N LYS A 6 20.23 27.50 3.79
CA LYS A 6 19.36 26.91 4.86
C LYS A 6 17.90 26.70 4.43
N TRP A 7 17.35 27.60 3.63
CA TRP A 7 15.99 27.50 3.12
C TRP A 7 15.88 26.44 2.00
N ALA A 8 16.87 26.39 1.11
CA ALA A 8 16.91 25.39 0.05
C ALA A 8 17.02 23.96 0.60
N ASP A 9 17.81 23.76 1.67
CA ASP A 9 17.96 22.44 2.30
C ASP A 9 16.68 22.01 3.03
N SER A 10 15.95 22.93 3.65
CA SER A 10 14.68 22.59 4.34
C SER A 10 13.58 22.20 3.35
N ASP A 11 13.47 22.89 2.22
CA ASP A 11 12.48 22.60 1.19
C ASP A 11 12.79 21.28 0.48
N ALA A 12 14.06 20.99 0.24
CA ALA A 12 14.51 19.71 -0.31
C ALA A 12 14.21 18.54 0.63
N LEU A 13 14.49 18.69 1.92
CA LEU A 13 14.18 17.69 2.94
C LEU A 13 12.66 17.44 3.05
N HIS A 14 11.88 18.52 3.08
CA HIS A 14 10.42 18.40 3.13
C HIS A 14 9.86 17.68 1.92
N SER A 15 10.35 17.97 0.74
CA SER A 15 9.96 17.32 -0.51
C SER A 15 10.33 15.83 -0.50
N LEU A 16 11.55 15.49 -0.05
CA LEU A 16 11.99 14.09 0.07
C LEU A 16 11.13 13.29 1.04
N LEU A 17 10.83 13.85 2.21
CA LEU A 17 10.00 13.18 3.22
C LEU A 17 8.56 13.00 2.75
N THR A 18 7.99 14.01 2.10
CA THR A 18 6.63 13.94 1.54
C THR A 18 6.55 12.86 0.48
N PHE A 19 7.55 12.76 -0.37
CA PHE A 19 7.58 11.74 -1.41
C PHE A 19 7.80 10.33 -0.82
N ALA A 20 8.68 10.18 0.15
CA ALA A 20 8.86 8.92 0.85
C ALA A 20 7.53 8.45 1.48
N LEU A 21 6.80 9.37 2.11
CA LEU A 21 5.49 9.10 2.69
C LEU A 21 4.47 8.67 1.62
N ALA A 22 4.42 9.37 0.49
CA ALA A 22 3.53 9.02 -0.63
C ALA A 22 3.86 7.63 -1.18
N THR A 23 5.13 7.32 -1.38
CA THR A 23 5.59 6.01 -1.86
C THR A 23 5.19 4.90 -0.91
N VAL A 24 5.45 5.05 0.40
CA VAL A 24 5.04 4.07 1.42
C VAL A 24 3.51 3.92 1.46
N GLY A 25 2.77 5.02 1.31
CA GLY A 25 1.30 5.02 1.25
C GLY A 25 0.77 4.20 0.07
N ILE A 26 1.33 4.39 -1.11
CA ILE A 26 0.96 3.63 -2.33
C ILE A 26 1.25 2.14 -2.14
N PHE A 27 2.44 1.78 -1.65
CA PHE A 27 2.79 0.39 -1.38
C PHE A 27 1.86 -0.25 -0.35
N SER A 28 1.56 0.46 0.72
CA SER A 28 0.62 -0.01 1.75
C SER A 28 -0.77 -0.25 1.17
N ALA A 29 -1.26 0.64 0.32
CA ALA A 29 -2.56 0.49 -0.33
C ALA A 29 -2.60 -0.76 -1.23
N ILE A 30 -1.58 -0.94 -2.08
CA ILE A 30 -1.47 -2.10 -2.96
C ILE A 30 -1.39 -3.39 -2.14
N PHE A 31 -0.55 -3.42 -1.10
CA PHE A 31 -0.37 -4.59 -0.24
C PHE A 31 -1.66 -4.96 0.49
N LEU A 32 -2.35 -4.00 1.08
CA LEU A 32 -3.61 -4.23 1.78
C LEU A 32 -4.69 -4.74 0.83
N PHE A 33 -4.79 -4.15 -0.37
CA PHE A 33 -5.75 -4.58 -1.38
C PHE A 33 -5.47 -6.00 -1.85
N TYR A 34 -4.22 -6.32 -2.11
CA TYR A 34 -3.78 -7.66 -2.51
C TYR A 34 -4.08 -8.71 -1.42
N THR A 35 -3.63 -8.45 -0.19
CA THR A 35 -3.81 -9.36 0.94
C THR A 35 -5.30 -9.60 1.23
N ASN A 36 -6.10 -8.54 1.21
CA ASN A 36 -7.53 -8.64 1.42
C ASN A 36 -8.23 -9.45 0.31
N SER A 37 -7.86 -9.20 -0.96
CA SER A 37 -8.39 -9.97 -2.10
C SER A 37 -8.03 -11.45 -2.01
N PHE A 38 -6.82 -11.76 -1.55
CA PHE A 38 -6.37 -13.13 -1.33
C PHE A 38 -7.18 -13.83 -0.23
N LEU A 39 -7.36 -13.17 0.92
CA LEU A 39 -8.14 -13.72 2.03
C LEU A 39 -9.61 -14.00 1.63
N ILE A 40 -10.22 -13.07 0.90
CA ILE A 40 -11.59 -13.27 0.41
C ILE A 40 -11.67 -14.45 -0.58
N LYS A 41 -10.66 -14.65 -1.42
CA LYS A 41 -10.62 -15.81 -2.33
C LYS A 41 -10.57 -17.14 -1.58
N GLN A 42 -9.79 -17.22 -0.50
CA GLN A 42 -9.75 -18.42 0.36
C GLN A 42 -11.11 -18.73 1.01
N ARG A 43 -11.83 -17.69 1.43
CA ARG A 43 -13.13 -17.81 2.12
C ARG A 43 -14.33 -17.95 1.17
N LYS A 44 -14.12 -17.90 -0.14
CA LYS A 44 -15.23 -18.06 -1.12
C LYS A 44 -16.04 -19.34 -0.93
N LYS A 45 -15.41 -20.44 -0.55
CA LYS A 45 -16.09 -21.71 -0.27
C LYS A 45 -17.03 -21.60 0.92
N GLU A 46 -16.61 -20.92 1.99
CA GLU A 46 -17.42 -20.70 3.20
C GLU A 46 -18.65 -19.87 2.86
N PHE A 47 -18.48 -18.79 2.08
CA PHE A 47 -19.58 -17.95 1.63
C PHE A 47 -20.56 -18.70 0.72
N GLY A 48 -20.04 -19.60 -0.13
CA GLY A 48 -20.87 -20.49 -0.94
C GLY A 48 -21.70 -21.42 -0.09
N LEU A 49 -21.11 -22.02 0.95
CA LEU A 49 -21.78 -22.90 1.90
C LEU A 49 -22.90 -22.17 2.67
N TYR A 50 -22.61 -20.98 3.19
CA TYR A 50 -23.61 -20.14 3.89
C TYR A 50 -24.81 -19.83 3.00
N ASN A 51 -24.56 -19.56 1.72
CA ASN A 51 -25.63 -19.26 0.77
C ASN A 51 -26.52 -20.48 0.48
N ILE A 52 -25.95 -21.70 0.43
CA ILE A 52 -26.73 -22.93 0.27
C ILE A 52 -27.55 -23.27 1.53
N LEU A 53 -27.01 -22.93 2.71
CA LEU A 53 -27.73 -23.08 3.99
C LEU A 53 -28.86 -22.06 4.16
N GLY A 54 -29.14 -21.23 3.12
CA GLY A 54 -30.21 -20.26 3.11
C GLY A 54 -29.85 -18.87 3.66
N MET A 55 -28.55 -18.60 3.90
CA MET A 55 -28.13 -17.28 4.35
C MET A 55 -28.14 -16.29 3.18
N GLU A 56 -28.89 -15.19 3.32
CA GLU A 56 -28.94 -14.15 2.30
C GLU A 56 -27.59 -13.42 2.17
N LYS A 57 -27.29 -12.95 0.96
CA LYS A 57 -26.07 -12.16 0.67
C LYS A 57 -25.92 -10.94 1.59
N ARG A 58 -27.04 -10.37 2.08
CA ARG A 58 -27.05 -9.26 3.04
C ARG A 58 -26.42 -9.61 4.40
N HIS A 59 -26.63 -10.84 4.87
CA HIS A 59 -26.03 -11.29 6.13
C HIS A 59 -24.52 -11.48 5.99
N ILE A 60 -24.07 -12.02 4.87
CA ILE A 60 -22.63 -12.15 4.55
C ILE A 60 -21.98 -10.77 4.44
N ALA A 61 -22.65 -9.82 3.79
CA ALA A 61 -22.20 -8.42 3.71
C ALA A 61 -22.03 -7.76 5.10
N LYS A 62 -22.96 -8.02 6.02
CA LYS A 62 -22.90 -7.52 7.39
C LYS A 62 -21.71 -8.07 8.17
N ILE A 63 -21.43 -9.37 8.02
CA ILE A 63 -20.26 -10.02 8.63
C ILE A 63 -18.97 -9.37 8.12
N LEU A 64 -18.83 -9.21 6.80
CA LEU A 64 -17.67 -8.57 6.20
C LEU A 64 -17.48 -7.11 6.63
N PHE A 65 -18.59 -6.38 6.77
CA PHE A 65 -18.53 -5.00 7.27
C PHE A 65 -17.98 -4.95 8.69
N ILE A 66 -18.50 -5.79 9.58
CA ILE A 66 -18.06 -5.86 10.98
C ILE A 66 -16.58 -6.28 11.05
N GLU A 67 -16.19 -7.29 10.29
CA GLU A 67 -14.81 -7.78 10.23
C GLU A 67 -13.84 -6.70 9.72
N THR A 68 -14.21 -6.00 8.64
CA THR A 68 -13.42 -4.89 8.11
C THR A 68 -13.31 -3.74 9.11
N ALA A 69 -14.41 -3.39 9.78
CA ALA A 69 -14.43 -2.34 10.81
C ALA A 69 -13.51 -2.70 12.00
N TYR A 70 -13.58 -3.93 12.49
CA TYR A 70 -12.68 -4.42 13.55
C TYR A 70 -11.21 -4.35 13.12
N THR A 71 -10.89 -4.89 11.95
CA THR A 71 -9.52 -4.89 11.42
C THR A 71 -9.00 -3.48 11.24
N TYR A 72 -9.84 -2.56 10.74
CA TYR A 72 -9.48 -1.16 10.58
C TYR A 72 -9.22 -0.47 11.93
N ILE A 73 -10.13 -0.58 12.87
CA ILE A 73 -10.01 0.10 14.18
C ILE A 73 -8.77 -0.40 14.93
N PHE A 74 -8.66 -1.72 15.12
CA PHE A 74 -7.55 -2.29 15.88
C PHE A 74 -6.21 -2.15 15.14
N GLY A 75 -6.19 -2.38 13.83
CA GLY A 75 -4.98 -2.24 13.02
C GLY A 75 -4.46 -0.81 13.00
N THR A 76 -5.34 0.17 12.79
CA THR A 76 -4.96 1.60 12.78
C THR A 76 -4.53 2.06 14.16
N ALA A 77 -5.25 1.69 15.22
CA ALA A 77 -4.89 2.06 16.60
C ALA A 77 -3.52 1.48 17.00
N ALA A 78 -3.30 0.19 16.74
CA ALA A 78 -2.01 -0.46 17.00
C ALA A 78 -0.89 0.16 16.14
N GLY A 79 -1.14 0.41 14.85
CA GLY A 79 -0.19 1.04 13.95
C GLY A 79 0.23 2.43 14.41
N ILE A 80 -0.73 3.27 14.84
CA ILE A 80 -0.46 4.61 15.37
C ILE A 80 0.33 4.52 16.67
N ALA A 81 -0.03 3.63 17.59
CA ALA A 81 0.65 3.47 18.88
C ALA A 81 2.12 3.04 18.67
N ILE A 82 2.34 2.00 17.87
CA ILE A 82 3.68 1.51 17.54
C ILE A 82 4.47 2.56 16.75
N GLY A 83 3.84 3.21 15.76
CA GLY A 83 4.45 4.28 14.98
C GLY A 83 4.90 5.47 15.84
N ALA A 84 4.10 5.88 16.83
CA ALA A 84 4.46 6.93 17.77
C ALA A 84 5.67 6.55 18.63
N LEU A 85 5.73 5.31 19.11
CA LEU A 85 6.88 4.80 19.87
C LEU A 85 8.16 4.81 19.03
N PHE A 86 8.11 4.26 17.83
CA PHE A 86 9.26 4.24 16.93
C PHE A 86 9.69 5.63 16.47
N SER A 87 8.74 6.54 16.23
CA SER A 87 9.02 7.94 15.89
C SER A 87 9.79 8.64 17.01
N LYS A 88 9.37 8.46 18.27
CA LYS A 88 10.08 9.00 19.44
C LYS A 88 11.48 8.39 19.57
N LEU A 89 11.61 7.09 19.36
CA LEU A 89 12.89 6.37 19.43
C LEU A 89 13.86 6.88 18.37
N THR A 90 13.40 7.00 17.13
CA THR A 90 14.19 7.55 16.00
C THR A 90 14.61 8.98 16.26
N PHE A 91 13.71 9.82 16.80
CA PHE A 91 14.02 11.18 17.15
C PHE A 91 15.13 11.28 18.23
N LEU A 92 15.05 10.49 19.28
CA LEU A 92 16.07 10.43 20.34
C LEU A 92 17.42 9.93 19.81
N LEU A 93 17.40 8.93 18.92
CA LEU A 93 18.59 8.41 18.25
C LEU A 93 19.27 9.49 17.40
N LEU A 94 18.48 10.24 16.64
CA LEU A 94 18.96 11.35 15.80
C LEU A 94 19.62 12.44 16.65
N LEU A 95 18.99 12.86 17.76
CA LEU A 95 19.57 13.84 18.68
C LEU A 95 20.90 13.38 19.26
N LYS A 96 21.01 12.09 19.61
CA LYS A 96 22.22 11.50 20.15
C LYS A 96 23.36 11.46 19.11
N ILE A 97 23.04 11.08 17.87
CA ILE A 97 24.03 11.03 16.76
C ILE A 97 24.52 12.43 16.39
N LEU A 98 23.62 13.37 16.29
CA LEU A 98 23.92 14.76 15.94
C LEU A 98 24.56 15.55 17.07
N LYS A 99 24.70 14.96 18.28
CA LYS A 99 25.21 15.63 19.50
C LYS A 99 24.53 16.98 19.78
N PHE A 100 23.25 17.11 19.44
CA PHE A 100 22.48 18.29 19.79
C PHE A 100 22.26 18.34 21.29
N GLY A 101 22.91 19.29 21.98
CA GLY A 101 22.83 19.48 23.44
C GLY A 101 21.63 20.32 23.89
N GLY A 102 20.58 20.45 23.10
CA GLY A 102 19.39 21.24 23.43
C GLY A 102 18.19 20.33 23.79
N ASN A 103 17.39 20.78 24.77
CA ASN A 103 16.08 20.17 25.03
C ASN A 103 15.14 20.51 23.88
N ILE A 104 15.05 19.61 22.88
CA ILE A 104 14.08 19.71 21.80
C ILE A 104 12.90 18.82 22.20
N ASP A 105 11.74 19.44 22.47
CA ASP A 105 10.52 18.73 22.85
C ASP A 105 9.96 17.97 21.63
N PHE A 106 9.74 16.67 21.82
CA PHE A 106 9.02 15.85 20.84
C PHE A 106 7.54 16.23 20.87
N ARG A 107 7.06 16.85 19.80
CA ARG A 107 5.64 17.17 19.64
C ARG A 107 4.96 16.14 18.75
N PHE A 108 3.94 15.50 19.29
CA PHE A 108 3.05 14.64 18.53
C PHE A 108 1.91 15.48 17.96
N TYR A 109 1.83 15.57 16.64
CA TYR A 109 0.79 16.35 15.97
C TYR A 109 -0.48 15.53 15.81
N GLN A 110 -1.60 15.99 16.38
CA GLN A 110 -2.91 15.36 16.20
C GLN A 110 -3.29 15.22 14.72
N SER A 111 -2.94 16.20 13.92
CA SER A 111 -3.16 16.19 12.48
C SER A 111 -2.56 14.94 11.78
N THR A 112 -1.43 14.42 12.27
CA THR A 112 -0.82 13.20 11.71
C THR A 112 -1.69 11.97 11.98
N VAL A 113 -2.30 11.88 13.16
CA VAL A 113 -3.24 10.80 13.50
C VAL A 113 -4.46 10.85 12.60
N ASP A 114 -5.05 12.05 12.46
CA ASP A 114 -6.27 12.25 11.68
C ASP A 114 -6.05 11.91 10.20
N ILE A 115 -4.94 12.37 9.60
CA ILE A 115 -4.59 12.06 8.22
C ILE A 115 -4.35 10.56 8.05
N THR A 116 -3.62 9.93 8.96
CA THR A 116 -3.36 8.49 8.90
C THR A 116 -4.66 7.70 8.99
N ALA A 117 -5.52 8.03 9.95
CA ALA A 117 -6.83 7.38 10.10
C ALA A 117 -7.69 7.57 8.84
N LEU A 118 -7.70 8.77 8.25
CA LEU A 118 -8.45 9.05 7.04
C LEU A 118 -7.97 8.23 5.84
N VAL A 119 -6.65 8.18 5.62
CA VAL A 119 -6.06 7.42 4.49
C VAL A 119 -6.34 5.92 4.62
N PHE A 120 -6.07 5.33 5.79
CA PHE A 120 -6.35 3.90 6.00
C PHE A 120 -7.85 3.61 6.02
N GLY A 121 -8.69 4.55 6.49
CA GLY A 121 -10.15 4.46 6.40
C GLY A 121 -10.64 4.42 4.95
N ALA A 122 -10.10 5.28 4.10
CA ALA A 122 -10.43 5.27 2.67
C ALA A 122 -10.03 3.95 2.01
N ILE A 123 -8.84 3.42 2.31
CA ILE A 123 -8.38 2.12 1.80
C ILE A 123 -9.30 1.00 2.29
N ALA A 124 -9.69 0.99 3.57
CA ALA A 124 -10.59 0.00 4.14
C ALA A 124 -11.97 0.02 3.47
N LEU A 125 -12.52 1.22 3.20
CA LEU A 125 -13.79 1.38 2.49
C LEU A 125 -13.70 0.88 1.05
N LEU A 126 -12.63 1.16 0.33
CA LEU A 126 -12.40 0.66 -1.03
C LEU A 126 -12.31 -0.87 -1.05
N ASN A 127 -11.59 -1.45 -0.11
CA ASN A 127 -11.49 -2.90 0.06
C ASN A 127 -12.86 -3.52 0.36
N LEU A 128 -13.62 -2.93 1.27
CA LEU A 128 -14.97 -3.38 1.59
C LEU A 128 -15.88 -3.34 0.37
N ALA A 129 -15.89 -2.22 -0.35
CA ALA A 129 -16.68 -2.06 -1.58
C ALA A 129 -16.33 -3.13 -2.62
N HIS A 130 -15.02 -3.36 -2.84
CA HIS A 130 -14.56 -4.41 -3.76
C HIS A 130 -15.02 -5.81 -3.33
N ASN A 131 -14.94 -6.13 -2.03
CA ASN A 131 -15.36 -7.44 -1.49
C ASN A 131 -16.87 -7.64 -1.65
N LEU A 132 -17.66 -6.61 -1.35
CA LEU A 132 -19.11 -6.64 -1.52
C LEU A 132 -19.51 -6.84 -2.98
N LEU A 133 -18.83 -6.16 -3.89
CA LEU A 133 -19.05 -6.34 -5.33
C LEU A 133 -18.70 -7.76 -5.77
N CYS A 134 -17.57 -8.30 -5.33
CA CYS A 134 -17.16 -9.67 -5.64
C CYS A 134 -18.20 -10.71 -5.19
N ILE A 135 -18.77 -10.55 -3.98
CA ILE A 135 -19.76 -11.49 -3.44
C ILE A 135 -21.13 -11.28 -4.09
N SER A 136 -21.52 -10.03 -4.31
CA SER A 136 -22.79 -9.71 -4.95
C SER A 136 -22.89 -10.28 -6.38
N LEU A 137 -21.81 -10.21 -7.14
CA LEU A 137 -21.73 -10.68 -8.53
C LEU A 137 -21.47 -12.20 -8.65
N SER A 138 -21.07 -12.86 -7.57
CA SER A 138 -20.75 -14.29 -7.60
C SER A 138 -22.02 -15.15 -7.51
N ASN A 139 -22.10 -16.19 -8.35
CA ASN A 139 -23.15 -17.22 -8.26
C ASN A 139 -22.79 -18.24 -7.18
N PRO A 140 -23.75 -18.67 -6.33
CA PRO A 140 -23.52 -19.62 -5.24
C PRO A 140 -22.86 -20.94 -5.71
N VAL A 141 -23.29 -21.46 -6.84
CA VAL A 141 -22.75 -22.69 -7.45
C VAL A 141 -21.30 -22.51 -7.92
N GLU A 142 -20.96 -21.34 -8.38
CA GLU A 142 -19.62 -21.01 -8.87
C GLU A 142 -18.64 -20.80 -7.70
N LEU A 143 -19.12 -20.28 -6.57
CA LEU A 143 -18.36 -20.16 -5.32
C LEU A 143 -17.93 -21.52 -4.79
N LEU A 144 -18.76 -22.55 -4.88
CA LEU A 144 -18.43 -23.92 -4.44
C LEU A 144 -17.49 -24.63 -5.42
N LYS A 145 -17.69 -24.45 -6.72
CA LYS A 145 -16.86 -25.05 -7.77
C LYS A 145 -15.50 -24.35 -7.94
N GLY A 146 -15.37 -23.12 -7.46
CA GLY A 146 -14.14 -22.32 -7.61
C GLY A 146 -12.90 -22.90 -6.92
N GLY A 147 -13.07 -23.90 -6.04
CA GLY A 147 -11.96 -24.61 -5.43
C GLY A 147 -11.45 -25.82 -6.20
N ASN A 148 -12.18 -26.28 -7.23
CA ASN A 148 -11.83 -27.47 -8.02
C ASN A 148 -11.48 -27.15 -9.49
N LYS A 149 -11.55 -25.88 -9.89
CA LYS A 149 -10.88 -25.49 -11.14
C LYS A 149 -9.38 -25.49 -10.81
N GLY A 150 -8.70 -26.59 -11.15
CA GLY A 150 -7.23 -26.62 -11.12
C GLY A 150 -6.70 -25.32 -11.71
N GLU A 151 -5.69 -24.75 -11.07
CA GLU A 151 -5.02 -23.55 -11.59
C GLU A 151 -4.78 -23.80 -13.07
N LYS A 152 -5.44 -22.98 -13.90
CA LYS A 152 -5.14 -23.02 -15.33
C LYS A 152 -3.66 -22.74 -15.45
N GLU A 153 -2.95 -23.62 -16.17
CA GLU A 153 -1.53 -23.43 -16.42
C GLU A 153 -1.22 -21.98 -16.78
N PRO A 154 -0.19 -21.41 -16.19
CA PRO A 154 0.20 -20.03 -16.41
C PRO A 154 0.48 -19.80 -17.89
N LYS A 155 -0.40 -19.15 -18.58
CA LYS A 155 -0.08 -18.58 -19.88
C LYS A 155 0.65 -17.28 -19.62
N ALA A 156 1.99 -17.35 -19.67
CA ALA A 156 2.82 -16.15 -19.59
C ALA A 156 2.31 -15.12 -20.60
N LYS A 157 1.77 -14.01 -20.11
CA LYS A 157 1.31 -12.93 -20.97
C LYS A 157 2.52 -12.12 -21.43
N VAL A 158 3.21 -12.62 -22.45
CA VAL A 158 4.37 -11.95 -23.06
C VAL A 158 4.05 -10.50 -23.43
N LEU A 159 2.78 -10.23 -23.78
CA LEU A 159 2.30 -8.87 -24.11
C LEU A 159 2.42 -7.88 -22.94
N THR A 160 2.38 -8.33 -21.69
CA THR A 160 2.58 -7.49 -20.50
C THR A 160 4.00 -7.55 -19.97
N ALA A 161 4.75 -8.61 -20.28
CA ALA A 161 6.15 -8.76 -19.87
C ALA A 161 7.07 -7.78 -20.59
N VAL A 162 6.89 -7.61 -21.92
CA VAL A 162 7.73 -6.72 -22.72
C VAL A 162 7.64 -5.25 -22.26
N PRO A 163 6.44 -4.63 -22.13
CA PRO A 163 6.37 -3.27 -21.61
C PRO A 163 6.90 -3.18 -20.17
N GLY A 164 6.67 -4.19 -19.32
CA GLY A 164 7.23 -4.22 -17.97
C GLY A 164 8.76 -4.18 -17.96
N ALA A 165 9.41 -4.94 -18.81
CA ALA A 165 10.87 -4.92 -18.96
C ALA A 165 11.38 -3.58 -19.49
N VAL A 166 10.67 -2.97 -20.44
CA VAL A 166 11.02 -1.64 -20.98
C VAL A 166 10.90 -0.55 -19.92
N PHE A 167 9.82 -0.54 -19.12
CA PHE A 167 9.66 0.41 -18.02
C PHE A 167 10.75 0.22 -16.96
N LEU A 168 11.11 -1.01 -16.65
CA LEU A 168 12.16 -1.32 -15.68
C LEU A 168 13.51 -0.82 -16.19
N ALA A 169 13.87 -1.14 -17.44
CA ALA A 169 15.11 -0.68 -18.07
C ALA A 169 15.18 0.84 -18.15
N SER A 170 14.09 1.51 -18.55
CA SER A 170 14.04 2.98 -18.62
C SER A 170 14.15 3.64 -17.25
N GLY A 171 13.53 3.07 -16.22
CA GLY A 171 13.66 3.55 -14.85
C GLY A 171 15.08 3.43 -14.33
N TYR A 172 15.76 2.30 -14.56
CA TYR A 172 17.16 2.12 -14.16
C TYR A 172 18.11 3.05 -14.94
N THR A 173 17.96 3.17 -16.25
CA THR A 173 18.80 4.08 -17.05
C THR A 173 18.62 5.53 -16.60
N MET A 174 17.37 5.95 -16.31
CA MET A 174 17.09 7.28 -15.82
C MET A 174 17.72 7.50 -14.43
N ALA A 175 17.65 6.52 -13.54
CA ALA A 175 18.29 6.60 -12.22
C ALA A 175 19.82 6.68 -12.29
N LEU A 176 20.46 6.02 -13.26
CA LEU A 176 21.92 6.08 -13.47
C LEU A 176 22.39 7.41 -14.04
N VAL A 177 21.55 8.09 -14.83
CA VAL A 177 21.87 9.40 -15.42
C VAL A 177 21.77 10.52 -14.39
N VAL A 178 20.94 10.37 -13.37
CA VAL A 178 20.76 11.34 -12.29
C VAL A 178 21.97 11.31 -11.35
N LYS A 179 22.93 12.21 -11.56
CA LYS A 179 24.16 12.31 -10.74
C LYS A 179 23.91 12.86 -9.33
N SER A 180 22.88 13.70 -9.16
CA SER A 180 22.51 14.27 -7.85
C SER A 180 20.99 14.24 -7.68
N PRO A 181 20.46 13.44 -6.74
CA PRO A 181 19.01 13.31 -6.48
C PRO A 181 18.36 14.64 -6.06
N ILE A 182 19.13 15.54 -5.46
CA ILE A 182 18.63 16.83 -4.94
C ILE A 182 18.34 17.83 -6.08
N THR A 183 19.18 17.86 -7.11
CA THR A 183 19.04 18.80 -8.24
C THR A 183 18.07 18.32 -9.32
N ALA A 184 17.87 17.01 -9.43
CA ALA A 184 16.97 16.38 -10.39
C ALA A 184 15.88 15.52 -9.71
N MET A 185 15.28 16.07 -8.67
CA MET A 185 14.34 15.37 -7.80
C MET A 185 13.15 14.79 -8.57
N SER A 186 12.56 15.54 -9.49
CA SER A 186 11.44 15.06 -10.33
C SER A 186 11.84 13.90 -11.23
N ALA A 187 13.03 13.92 -11.81
CA ALA A 187 13.54 12.85 -12.64
C ALA A 187 13.83 11.58 -11.83
N PHE A 188 14.39 11.73 -10.64
CA PHE A 188 14.61 10.61 -9.71
C PHE A 188 13.29 9.93 -9.32
N PHE A 189 12.28 10.72 -9.03
CA PHE A 189 10.95 10.20 -8.68
C PHE A 189 10.25 9.52 -9.85
N ALA A 190 10.35 10.10 -11.03
CA ALA A 190 9.84 9.45 -12.23
C ALA A 190 10.52 8.09 -12.47
N ALA A 191 11.83 7.99 -12.25
CA ALA A 191 12.57 6.72 -12.33
C ALA A 191 12.05 5.69 -11.32
N VAL A 192 11.81 6.09 -10.07
CA VAL A 192 11.26 5.20 -9.03
C VAL A 192 9.87 4.69 -9.42
N LEU A 193 8.98 5.56 -9.90
CA LEU A 193 7.64 5.17 -10.35
C LEU A 193 7.71 4.20 -11.55
N LEU A 194 8.59 4.45 -12.51
CA LEU A 194 8.81 3.55 -13.66
C LEU A 194 9.27 2.17 -13.21
N VAL A 195 10.19 2.08 -12.25
CA VAL A 195 10.65 0.81 -11.68
C VAL A 195 9.52 0.08 -10.97
N ILE A 196 8.70 0.78 -10.19
CA ILE A 196 7.55 0.20 -9.48
C ILE A 196 6.55 -0.38 -10.48
N VAL A 197 6.15 0.40 -11.47
CA VAL A 197 5.18 -0.03 -12.50
C VAL A 197 5.76 -1.16 -13.34
N GLY A 198 7.02 -1.07 -13.74
CA GLY A 198 7.71 -2.11 -14.51
C GLY A 198 7.79 -3.43 -13.75
N THR A 199 8.14 -3.37 -12.48
CA THR A 199 8.18 -4.55 -11.58
C THR A 199 6.79 -5.16 -11.43
N PHE A 200 5.77 -4.35 -11.19
CA PHE A 200 4.39 -4.82 -11.09
C PHE A 200 3.92 -5.52 -12.37
N MET A 201 4.21 -4.93 -13.54
CA MET A 201 3.84 -5.52 -14.83
C MET A 201 4.56 -6.85 -15.09
N LEU A 202 5.85 -6.97 -14.72
CA LEU A 202 6.60 -8.22 -14.84
C LEU A 202 6.04 -9.31 -13.92
N PHE A 203 5.79 -9.00 -12.66
CA PHE A 203 5.18 -9.96 -11.73
C PHE A 203 3.77 -10.36 -12.19
N SER A 204 2.97 -9.40 -12.66
CA SER A 204 1.64 -9.67 -13.20
C SER A 204 1.67 -10.51 -14.48
N SER A 205 2.74 -10.47 -15.26
CA SER A 205 2.90 -11.30 -16.47
C SER A 205 3.25 -12.75 -16.14
N GLY A 206 3.97 -12.99 -15.06
CA GLY A 206 4.39 -14.31 -14.59
C GLY A 206 3.42 -14.94 -13.59
N SER A 207 2.57 -14.15 -12.91
CA SER A 207 1.57 -14.66 -11.98
C SER A 207 0.24 -14.77 -12.68
N ILE A 208 -0.34 -15.94 -12.57
CA ILE A 208 -1.69 -16.22 -13.06
C ILE A 208 -2.65 -15.79 -11.99
N TRP A 209 -3.52 -14.97 -12.42
CA TRP A 209 -4.71 -14.59 -11.69
C TRP A 209 -5.95 -14.99 -12.46
#